data_5cbb4b85d299e1978c14d154ab82d3e7
#
_entry.id   5cbb4b85d299e1978c14d154ab82d3e7
#
_cell.length_a   1.000
_cell.length_b   1.000
_cell.length_c   1.000
_cell.angle_alpha   90.00
_cell.angle_beta   90.00
_cell.angle_gamma   90.00
#
_symmetry.space_group_name_H-M   'P 1'
#
loop_
_entity.id
_entity.type
_entity.pdbx_description
1 polymer ?
#
loop_
_entity_poly.entity_id
_entity_poly.type
_entity_poly.pdbx_seq_one_letter_code
_entity_poly.pdbx_strand_id
1 'polypeptide(L)'
;MRTFAASKDKGMSKNPFHADQVPAALAAVLRGLPRVAVAFSGGLDSRFLCHAALLCGCDVLAVHVYGPHIPPQESAGAAAWARERGLRLHTARFDPLALAEVETNSPQRCYGCKTGLVALLRGELAPMAEAHDRVLCDGTNADDL
;
A
#
# COMPACT_ATOMS: atom_id res chain seq x y z
N MET A 1 35.22 1.67 -13.10
CA MET A 1 34.29 2.80 -12.93
C MET A 1 33.39 2.85 -14.14
N ARG A 2 32.19 2.28 -14.05
CA ARG A 2 31.20 2.30 -15.15
C ARG A 2 29.95 3.00 -14.64
N THR A 3 29.76 4.21 -15.11
CA THR A 3 28.60 5.06 -14.88
C THR A 3 27.41 4.48 -15.62
N PHE A 4 26.39 4.00 -14.93
CA PHE A 4 25.11 3.67 -15.53
C PHE A 4 24.30 4.94 -15.67
N ALA A 5 24.21 5.44 -16.87
CA ALA A 5 23.32 6.53 -17.25
C ALA A 5 21.88 6.07 -17.08
N ALA A 6 21.08 6.86 -16.36
CA ALA A 6 19.66 6.70 -16.27
C ALA A 6 19.05 6.89 -17.66
N SER A 7 18.55 5.79 -18.24
CA SER A 7 17.71 5.84 -19.44
C SER A 7 16.35 6.39 -19.04
N LYS A 8 16.12 7.65 -19.30
CA LYS A 8 14.79 8.24 -19.43
C LYS A 8 14.14 7.65 -20.68
N ASP A 9 12.88 7.35 -20.55
CA ASP A 9 11.96 7.03 -21.64
C ASP A 9 11.91 5.57 -22.10
N LYS A 10 10.95 4.82 -21.48
CA LYS A 10 10.27 3.72 -22.20
C LYS A 10 8.87 3.48 -21.62
N GLY A 11 7.88 3.89 -22.42
CA GLY A 11 6.60 3.21 -22.48
C GLY A 11 5.70 3.42 -21.26
N MET A 12 5.25 4.64 -21.00
CA MET A 12 4.00 4.81 -20.29
C MET A 12 2.92 4.04 -21.06
N SER A 13 2.60 2.83 -20.60
CA SER A 13 1.39 2.14 -20.94
C SER A 13 0.27 3.18 -20.93
N LYS A 14 -0.52 3.23 -21.99
CA LYS A 14 -1.66 4.14 -22.13
C LYS A 14 -2.63 3.89 -20.98
N ASN A 15 -2.37 4.52 -19.85
CA ASN A 15 -3.26 4.49 -18.71
C ASN A 15 -4.37 5.48 -19.02
N PRO A 16 -5.64 5.06 -19.13
CA PRO A 16 -6.74 5.93 -19.49
C PRO A 16 -7.12 6.91 -18.38
N PHE A 17 -6.48 6.83 -17.20
CA PHE A 17 -6.76 7.68 -16.06
C PHE A 17 -5.79 8.86 -16.00
N HIS A 18 -6.34 10.06 -15.84
CA HIS A 18 -5.62 11.31 -15.70
C HIS A 18 -5.77 11.88 -14.29
N ALA A 19 -4.86 12.79 -13.89
CA ALA A 19 -4.87 13.40 -12.56
C ALA A 19 -6.16 14.17 -12.23
N ASP A 20 -6.88 14.66 -13.24
CA ASP A 20 -8.17 15.34 -13.12
C ASP A 20 -9.32 14.40 -12.72
N GLN A 21 -9.12 13.08 -12.84
CA GLN A 21 -10.10 12.07 -12.42
C GLN A 21 -9.96 11.69 -10.94
N VAL A 22 -8.92 12.16 -10.25
CA VAL A 22 -8.81 12.02 -8.80
C VAL A 22 -9.75 13.00 -8.14
N PRO A 23 -10.64 12.58 -7.21
CA PRO A 23 -11.51 13.49 -6.49
C PRO A 23 -10.72 14.66 -5.88
N ALA A 24 -11.21 15.89 -6.07
CA ALA A 24 -10.47 17.10 -5.72
C ALA A 24 -10.00 17.15 -4.26
N ALA A 25 -10.83 16.68 -3.33
CA ALA A 25 -10.49 16.61 -1.92
C ALA A 25 -9.32 15.63 -1.67
N LEU A 26 -9.35 14.46 -2.29
CA LEU A 26 -8.27 13.48 -2.19
C LEU A 26 -6.98 14.00 -2.84
N ALA A 27 -7.09 14.61 -4.02
CA ALA A 27 -5.95 15.18 -4.71
C ALA A 27 -5.27 16.30 -3.90
N ALA A 28 -6.05 17.13 -3.20
CA ALA A 28 -5.51 18.18 -2.33
C ALA A 28 -4.69 17.59 -1.17
N VAL A 29 -5.20 16.52 -0.53
CA VAL A 29 -4.48 15.82 0.54
C VAL A 29 -3.20 15.18 0.01
N LEU A 30 -3.28 14.43 -1.10
CA LEU A 30 -2.14 13.72 -1.67
C LEU A 30 -1.02 14.65 -2.13
N ARG A 31 -1.35 15.81 -2.71
CA ARG A 31 -0.35 16.82 -3.09
C ARG A 31 0.41 17.41 -1.91
N GLY A 32 -0.19 17.37 -0.71
CA GLY A 32 0.46 17.75 0.53
C GLY A 32 1.35 16.64 1.14
N LEU A 33 1.33 15.43 0.57
CA LEU A 33 2.03 14.26 1.06
C LEU A 33 3.02 13.75 -0.02
N PRO A 34 4.23 14.34 -0.13
CA PRO A 34 5.14 14.00 -1.23
C PRO A 34 5.60 12.54 -1.20
N ARG A 35 5.57 11.90 -0.02
CA ARG A 35 6.00 10.51 0.18
C ARG A 35 4.97 9.76 1.03
N VAL A 36 4.44 8.66 0.49
CA VAL A 36 3.44 7.84 1.18
C VAL A 36 3.84 6.36 1.19
N ALA A 37 3.50 5.68 2.26
CA ALA A 37 3.47 4.22 2.34
C ALA A 37 2.01 3.77 2.38
N VAL A 38 1.58 2.94 1.47
CA VAL A 38 0.20 2.49 1.38
C VAL A 38 0.09 1.05 1.84
N ALA A 39 -0.76 0.79 2.84
CA ALA A 39 -1.16 -0.56 3.21
C ALA A 39 -1.96 -1.15 2.02
N PHE A 40 -1.30 -2.02 1.26
CA PHE A 40 -1.76 -2.47 -0.04
C PHE A 40 -2.31 -3.89 0.03
N SER A 41 -3.62 -4.03 0.14
CA SER A 41 -4.28 -5.34 0.12
C SER A 41 -4.34 -5.97 -1.28
N GLY A 42 -4.23 -5.17 -2.34
CA GLY A 42 -4.49 -5.58 -3.71
C GLY A 42 -5.98 -5.51 -4.09
N GLY A 43 -6.85 -5.10 -3.18
CA GLY A 43 -8.25 -4.80 -3.46
C GLY A 43 -8.43 -3.46 -4.18
N LEU A 44 -9.67 -3.18 -4.59
CA LEU A 44 -10.00 -2.01 -5.42
C LEU A 44 -9.56 -0.69 -4.78
N ASP A 45 -9.88 -0.48 -3.50
CA ASP A 45 -9.63 0.79 -2.81
C ASP A 45 -8.13 1.06 -2.64
N SER A 46 -7.36 0.04 -2.25
CA SER A 46 -5.90 0.18 -2.12
C SER A 46 -5.20 0.39 -3.48
N ARG A 47 -5.69 -0.24 -4.55
CA ARG A 47 -5.23 0.01 -5.92
C ARG A 47 -5.56 1.43 -6.37
N PHE A 48 -6.78 1.88 -6.10
CA PHE A 48 -7.19 3.24 -6.42
C PHE A 48 -6.33 4.26 -5.67
N LEU A 49 -6.11 4.08 -4.37
CA LEU A 49 -5.29 4.99 -3.56
C LEU A 49 -3.85 5.07 -4.08
N CYS A 50 -3.21 3.92 -4.35
CA CYS A 50 -1.87 3.89 -4.93
C CYS A 50 -1.82 4.62 -6.27
N HIS A 51 -2.81 4.38 -7.13
CA HIS A 51 -2.88 5.00 -8.44
C HIS A 51 -3.11 6.50 -8.36
N ALA A 52 -4.05 6.95 -7.53
CA ALA A 52 -4.31 8.36 -7.28
C ALA A 52 -3.07 9.10 -6.74
N ALA A 53 -2.36 8.48 -5.80
CA ALA A 53 -1.13 9.03 -5.25
C ALA A 53 -0.05 9.19 -6.33
N LEU A 54 0.14 8.20 -7.20
CA LEU A 54 1.08 8.30 -8.34
C LEU A 54 0.67 9.42 -9.30
N LEU A 55 -0.62 9.55 -9.64
CA LEU A 55 -1.12 10.62 -10.51
C LEU A 55 -0.94 12.01 -9.89
N CYS A 56 -0.99 12.11 -8.56
CA CYS A 56 -0.73 13.34 -7.81
C CYS A 56 0.77 13.65 -7.62
N GLY A 57 1.67 12.78 -8.12
CA GLY A 57 3.12 12.98 -8.05
C GLY A 57 3.76 12.52 -6.76
N CYS A 58 3.05 11.74 -5.91
CA CYS A 58 3.62 11.17 -4.71
C CYS A 58 4.66 10.09 -5.03
N ASP A 59 5.70 10.01 -4.20
CA ASP A 59 6.58 8.85 -4.14
C ASP A 59 5.90 7.76 -3.30
N VAL A 60 5.42 6.69 -3.96
CA VAL A 60 4.58 5.64 -3.36
C VAL A 60 5.39 4.38 -3.07
N LEU A 61 5.31 3.90 -1.83
CA LEU A 61 5.74 2.57 -1.41
C LEU A 61 4.50 1.77 -1.01
N ALA A 62 4.16 0.73 -1.77
CA ALA A 62 3.11 -0.19 -1.40
C ALA A 62 3.65 -1.24 -0.41
N VAL A 63 2.91 -1.53 0.64
CA VAL A 63 3.25 -2.56 1.63
C VAL A 63 2.14 -3.59 1.64
N HIS A 64 2.42 -4.76 1.06
CA HIS A 64 1.49 -5.88 1.03
C HIS A 64 1.76 -6.84 2.18
N VAL A 65 0.72 -7.13 2.93
CA VAL A 65 0.77 -8.12 4.01
C VAL A 65 0.22 -9.44 3.50
N TYR A 66 0.95 -10.51 3.74
CA TYR A 66 0.54 -11.87 3.41
C TYR A 66 0.56 -12.75 4.66
N GLY A 67 -0.19 -13.84 4.63
CA GLY A 67 -0.27 -14.77 5.75
C GLY A 67 -1.32 -15.86 5.53
N PRO A 68 -1.54 -16.73 6.52
CA PRO A 68 -2.45 -17.87 6.36
C PRO A 68 -3.92 -17.46 6.13
N HIS A 69 -4.27 -16.23 6.46
CA HIS A 69 -5.62 -15.68 6.29
C HIS A 69 -5.86 -15.07 4.90
N ILE A 70 -4.82 -15.00 4.04
CA ILE A 70 -4.92 -14.45 2.68
C ILE A 70 -4.59 -15.55 1.67
N PRO A 71 -5.51 -15.85 0.74
CA PRO A 71 -5.24 -16.82 -0.31
C PRO A 71 -3.98 -16.45 -1.12
N PRO A 72 -3.09 -17.41 -1.42
CA PRO A 72 -1.86 -17.15 -2.17
C PRO A 72 -2.10 -16.47 -3.52
N GLN A 73 -3.23 -16.77 -4.17
CA GLN A 73 -3.60 -16.17 -5.45
C GLN A 73 -3.89 -14.67 -5.34
N GLU A 74 -4.44 -14.21 -4.23
CA GLU A 74 -4.69 -12.80 -3.97
C GLU A 74 -3.35 -12.04 -3.81
N SER A 75 -2.42 -12.60 -3.05
CA SER A 75 -1.07 -12.04 -2.89
C SER A 75 -0.32 -12.00 -4.22
N ALA A 76 -0.40 -13.07 -5.01
CA ALA A 76 0.20 -13.12 -6.34
C ALA A 76 -0.40 -12.06 -7.29
N GLY A 77 -1.73 -11.90 -7.25
CA GLY A 77 -2.44 -10.88 -8.03
C GLY A 77 -2.07 -9.45 -7.61
N ALA A 78 -1.92 -9.20 -6.32
CA ALA A 78 -1.46 -7.91 -5.79
C ALA A 78 -0.04 -7.58 -6.28
N ALA A 79 0.88 -8.55 -6.19
CA ALA A 79 2.26 -8.38 -6.64
C ALA A 79 2.35 -8.17 -8.17
N ALA A 80 1.57 -8.92 -8.96
CA ALA A 80 1.51 -8.75 -10.40
C ALA A 80 1.03 -7.35 -10.79
N TRP A 81 -0.06 -6.88 -10.17
CA TRP A 81 -0.60 -5.56 -10.42
C TRP A 81 0.40 -4.44 -10.07
N ALA A 82 1.08 -4.54 -8.95
CA ALA A 82 2.10 -3.57 -8.53
C ALA A 82 3.26 -3.52 -9.54
N ARG A 83 3.75 -4.68 -9.98
CA ARG A 83 4.84 -4.79 -10.96
C ARG A 83 4.45 -4.19 -12.31
N GLU A 84 3.25 -4.46 -12.83
CA GLU A 84 2.77 -3.93 -14.10
C GLU A 84 2.72 -2.40 -14.11
N ARG A 85 2.57 -1.77 -12.95
CA ARG A 85 2.52 -0.31 -12.79
C ARG A 85 3.83 0.32 -12.31
N GLY A 86 4.90 -0.48 -12.23
CA GLY A 86 6.20 0.00 -11.74
C GLY A 86 6.15 0.50 -10.28
N LEU A 87 5.16 0.03 -9.51
CA LEU A 87 4.99 0.39 -8.12
C LEU A 87 6.00 -0.38 -7.26
N ARG A 88 6.72 0.32 -6.39
CA ARG A 88 7.59 -0.34 -5.41
C ARG A 88 6.72 -1.07 -4.40
N LEU A 89 7.02 -2.35 -4.19
CA LEU A 89 6.28 -3.23 -3.31
C LEU A 89 7.21 -3.82 -2.24
N HIS A 90 6.88 -3.58 -0.98
CA HIS A 90 7.41 -4.32 0.17
C HIS A 90 6.38 -5.35 0.62
N THR A 91 6.84 -6.51 1.08
CA THR A 91 5.94 -7.56 1.59
C THR A 91 6.30 -7.90 3.02
N ALA A 92 5.28 -8.03 3.88
CA ALA A 92 5.41 -8.40 5.28
C ALA A 92 4.51 -9.58 5.60
N ARG A 93 4.97 -10.48 6.49
CA ARG A 93 4.16 -11.62 6.94
C ARG A 93 3.40 -11.26 8.20
N PHE A 94 2.10 -11.56 8.21
CA PHE A 94 1.23 -11.40 9.36
C PHE A 94 0.37 -12.63 9.58
N ASP A 95 0.36 -13.13 10.80
CA ASP A 95 -0.52 -14.21 11.21
C ASP A 95 -1.47 -13.70 12.30
N PRO A 96 -2.72 -13.37 11.95
CA PRO A 96 -3.68 -12.86 12.93
C PRO A 96 -4.04 -13.89 14.00
N LEU A 97 -3.88 -15.21 13.73
CA LEU A 97 -4.15 -16.25 14.72
C LEU A 97 -3.14 -16.27 15.87
N ALA A 98 -2.00 -15.60 15.69
CA ALA A 98 -1.05 -15.39 16.78
C ALA A 98 -1.53 -14.36 17.82
N LEU A 99 -2.63 -13.67 17.56
CA LEU A 99 -3.25 -12.71 18.47
C LEU A 99 -4.34 -13.42 19.29
N ALA A 100 -4.26 -13.31 20.61
CA ALA A 100 -5.19 -13.98 21.54
C ALA A 100 -6.66 -13.63 21.27
N GLU A 101 -6.96 -12.37 20.93
CA GLU A 101 -8.30 -11.90 20.61
C GLU A 101 -8.87 -12.54 19.36
N VAL A 102 -8.02 -12.89 18.40
CA VAL A 102 -8.40 -13.56 17.15
C VAL A 102 -8.51 -15.07 17.37
N GLU A 103 -7.54 -15.69 18.02
CA GLU A 103 -7.51 -17.10 18.34
C GLU A 103 -8.76 -17.54 19.15
N THR A 104 -9.13 -16.76 20.15
CA THR A 104 -10.31 -17.02 20.98
C THR A 104 -11.63 -16.53 20.39
N ASN A 105 -11.61 -15.98 19.18
CA ASN A 105 -12.77 -15.40 18.52
C ASN A 105 -13.51 -14.36 19.39
N SER A 106 -12.76 -13.54 20.11
CA SER A 106 -13.33 -12.54 21.03
C SER A 106 -14.10 -11.46 20.26
N PRO A 107 -15.02 -10.71 20.91
CA PRO A 107 -15.68 -9.56 20.32
C PRO A 107 -14.69 -8.48 19.83
N GLN A 108 -13.50 -8.40 20.42
CA GLN A 108 -12.44 -7.45 20.07
C GLN A 108 -11.52 -7.94 18.94
N ARG A 109 -11.77 -9.12 18.36
CA ARG A 109 -10.90 -9.72 17.32
C ARG A 109 -10.59 -8.78 16.15
N CYS A 110 -11.59 -8.03 15.67
CA CYS A 110 -11.40 -7.10 14.55
C CYS A 110 -10.51 -5.92 14.93
N TYR A 111 -10.70 -5.38 16.13
CA TYR A 111 -9.87 -4.31 16.65
C TYR A 111 -8.44 -4.80 16.89
N GLY A 112 -8.26 -5.94 17.55
CA GLY A 112 -6.96 -6.57 17.79
C GLY A 112 -6.21 -6.85 16.48
N CYS A 113 -6.90 -7.41 15.49
CA CYS A 113 -6.33 -7.66 14.17
C CYS A 113 -5.87 -6.37 13.47
N LYS A 114 -6.71 -5.33 13.42
CA LYS A 114 -6.35 -4.03 12.82
C LYS A 114 -5.18 -3.37 13.55
N THR A 115 -5.19 -3.38 14.87
CA THR A 115 -4.12 -2.81 15.70
C THR A 115 -2.80 -3.56 15.49
N GLY A 116 -2.84 -4.89 15.48
CA GLY A 116 -1.69 -5.74 15.22
C GLY A 116 -1.11 -5.50 13.83
N LEU A 117 -1.96 -5.37 12.83
CA LEU A 117 -1.56 -5.05 11.45
C LEU A 117 -0.85 -3.69 11.37
N VAL A 118 -1.41 -2.64 11.98
CA VAL A 118 -0.78 -1.31 11.99
C VAL A 118 0.55 -1.33 12.71
N ALA A 119 0.64 -2.04 13.84
CA ALA A 119 1.90 -2.19 14.58
C ALA A 119 2.96 -2.91 13.75
N LEU A 120 2.58 -3.99 13.04
CA LEU A 120 3.46 -4.68 12.11
C LEU A 120 3.97 -3.74 11.01
N LEU A 121 3.07 -3.04 10.33
CA LEU A 121 3.44 -2.13 9.23
C LEU A 121 4.40 -1.04 9.70
N ARG A 122 4.16 -0.45 10.86
CA ARG A 122 5.08 0.52 11.46
C ARG A 122 6.44 -0.09 11.81
N GLY A 123 6.44 -1.29 12.36
CA GLY A 123 7.66 -2.03 12.70
C GLY A 123 8.50 -2.39 11.47
N GLU A 124 7.85 -2.79 10.39
CA GLU A 124 8.51 -3.10 9.11
C GLU A 124 9.09 -1.84 8.44
N LEU A 125 8.37 -0.72 8.49
CA LEU A 125 8.78 0.51 7.83
C LEU A 125 9.88 1.26 8.61
N ALA A 126 9.89 1.18 9.94
CA ALA A 126 10.80 1.95 10.78
C ALA A 126 12.30 1.77 10.44
N PRO A 127 12.82 0.55 10.17
CA PRO A 127 14.23 0.35 9.82
C PRO A 127 14.56 0.68 8.36
N MET A 128 13.55 0.91 7.50
CA MET A 128 13.76 1.10 6.08
C MET A 128 14.10 2.56 5.79
N ALA A 129 15.32 2.83 5.31
CA ALA A 129 15.72 4.19 4.92
C ALA A 129 14.80 4.81 3.85
N GLU A 130 14.29 3.98 2.94
CA GLU A 130 13.35 4.41 1.90
C GLU A 130 11.93 4.72 2.44
N ALA A 131 11.61 4.28 3.65
CA ALA A 131 10.33 4.55 4.31
C ALA A 131 10.38 5.78 5.24
N HIS A 132 11.53 6.38 5.43
CA HIS A 132 11.66 7.60 6.23
C HIS A 132 10.77 8.71 5.64
N ASP A 133 10.12 9.45 6.52
CA ASP A 133 9.23 10.58 6.18
C ASP A 133 8.02 10.20 5.30
N ARG A 134 7.68 8.92 5.22
CA ARG A 134 6.45 8.48 4.56
C ARG A 134 5.28 8.49 5.53
N VAL A 135 4.17 9.04 5.09
CA VAL A 135 2.89 8.91 5.80
C VAL A 135 2.28 7.56 5.44
N LEU A 136 1.95 6.76 6.47
CA LEU A 136 1.24 5.50 6.28
C LEU A 136 -0.24 5.79 6.01
N CYS A 137 -0.72 5.31 4.88
CA CYS A 137 -2.10 5.43 4.43
C CYS A 137 -2.71 4.06 4.19
N ASP A 138 -4.02 3.97 4.29
CA ASP A 138 -4.80 2.79 3.89
C ASP A 138 -6.01 3.17 3.04
N GLY A 139 -6.67 2.17 2.46
CA GLY A 139 -7.85 2.35 1.61
C GLY A 139 -9.17 2.33 2.38
N THR A 140 -9.18 2.53 3.69
CA THR A 140 -10.42 2.63 4.47
C THR A 140 -11.22 3.84 4.00
N ASN A 141 -12.49 3.65 3.74
CA ASN A 141 -13.43 4.70 3.34
C ASN A 141 -14.50 4.94 4.41
N ALA A 142 -15.35 5.96 4.21
CA ALA A 142 -16.35 6.33 5.20
C ALA A 142 -17.41 5.26 5.47
N ASP A 143 -17.63 4.36 4.50
CA ASP A 143 -18.61 3.27 4.63
C ASP A 143 -18.05 2.09 5.45
N ASP A 144 -16.75 2.07 5.75
CA ASP A 144 -16.09 1.06 6.57
C ASP A 144 -16.06 1.40 8.08
N LEU A 145 -16.64 2.55 8.48
CA LEU A 145 -16.61 3.08 9.84
C LEU A 145 -17.85 2.73 10.65
#